data_570294856c43d05de183391702316a74
#
_entry.id   570294856c43d05de183391702316a74
#
_cell.length_a   1.000
_cell.length_b   1.000
_cell.length_c   1.000
_cell.angle_alpha   90.00
_cell.angle_beta   90.00
_cell.angle_gamma   90.00
#
_symmetry.space_group_name_H-M   'P 1'
#
loop_
_entity.id
_entity.type
_entity.pdbx_description
1 polymer ?
#
loop_
_entity_poly.entity_id
_entity_poly.type
_entity_poly.pdbx_seq_one_letter_code
_entity_poly.pdbx_strand_id
1 'polypeptide(L)'
;MKNIVIDFKTLDNKEKFYDYISTEIDFPDWFGRNADALNDLLSCENEKEIRITVKNTASAGNWATPIISVFSHLKCAEFSAEKALPSIENMKRSDFYYDLPEELIAQTPIEPRNHSRMLKVDRITGELEHTHFYNLSNYLKEGDLLVMNDSRVLPARLFGVKDGTGAVVEFLLLEQKGDKVWEILVRPGKKAKPGAKFTFGEGLLRAEILETVEGGNRLAKFECEGNFFAALDEVGQMPLPPYITEKLENKERYQTVYSRELGSAAAPTAGLHFTEEMLADLKSKGISLAYVTLHVGLGTFRPVKEENVLDHKMHSEHFSLPQETAELINHTKAAGGRVIAVGTTSCRTLESVAERYGEIKACEGYTDIFIYPGFEFKVLDGLITNFHLPESTLIMLVSAFMGYENTMNAYKKAVEERYRFFSFGDSMLIL
;
A
#
# COMPACT_ATOMS: atom_id res chain seq x y z
N MET A 1 -2.70 36.92 -1.11
CA MET A 1 -1.38 36.43 -0.70
C MET A 1 -0.96 35.39 -1.72
N LYS A 2 0.11 35.63 -2.47
CA LYS A 2 0.63 34.68 -3.47
C LYS A 2 1.58 33.71 -2.81
N ASN A 3 1.38 32.41 -3.06
CA ASN A 3 2.29 31.35 -2.55
C ASN A 3 3.27 30.97 -3.65
N ILE A 4 4.57 31.09 -3.39
CA ILE A 4 5.64 30.71 -4.31
C ILE A 4 6.38 29.52 -3.69
N VAL A 5 6.51 28.43 -4.44
CA VAL A 5 7.20 27.22 -3.99
C VAL A 5 8.51 27.08 -4.73
N ILE A 6 9.62 27.24 -4.02
CA ILE A 6 10.98 27.07 -4.56
C ILE A 6 11.46 25.67 -4.20
N ASP A 7 11.52 24.80 -5.18
CA ASP A 7 11.96 23.41 -5.00
C ASP A 7 13.31 23.19 -5.71
N PHE A 8 14.38 23.00 -4.92
CA PHE A 8 15.73 22.81 -5.47
C PHE A 8 15.96 21.43 -6.12
N LYS A 9 15.00 20.50 -6.05
CA LYS A 9 15.04 19.27 -6.88
C LYS A 9 14.70 19.55 -8.33
N THR A 10 13.74 20.45 -8.57
CA THR A 10 13.28 20.81 -9.93
C THR A 10 14.08 21.97 -10.50
N LEU A 11 14.50 22.89 -9.64
CA LEU A 11 15.33 24.04 -9.98
C LEU A 11 16.81 23.68 -9.77
N ASP A 12 17.31 22.76 -10.58
CA ASP A 12 18.61 22.10 -10.42
C ASP A 12 19.84 22.95 -10.78
N ASN A 13 19.61 24.16 -11.35
CA ASN A 13 20.66 25.10 -11.66
C ASN A 13 20.21 26.56 -11.52
N LYS A 14 21.20 27.46 -11.48
CA LYS A 14 21.00 28.90 -11.26
C LYS A 14 20.11 29.57 -12.31
N GLU A 15 20.19 29.14 -13.55
CA GLU A 15 19.45 29.72 -14.68
C GLU A 15 17.96 29.37 -14.57
N LYS A 16 17.61 28.11 -14.38
CA LYS A 16 16.25 27.66 -14.14
C LYS A 16 15.62 28.33 -12.92
N PHE A 17 16.41 28.52 -11.85
CA PHE A 17 15.92 29.21 -10.67
C PHE A 17 15.50 30.65 -10.98
N TYR A 18 16.37 31.42 -11.64
CA TYR A 18 16.06 32.83 -11.94
C TYR A 18 14.98 32.97 -13.01
N ASP A 19 14.88 32.04 -13.95
CA ASP A 19 13.76 32.01 -14.90
C ASP A 19 12.43 31.76 -14.18
N TYR A 20 12.39 30.75 -13.29
CA TYR A 20 11.22 30.45 -12.51
C TYR A 20 10.79 31.61 -11.61
N ILE A 21 11.68 32.14 -10.78
CA ILE A 21 11.36 33.22 -9.85
C ILE A 21 10.92 34.51 -10.59
N SER A 22 11.47 34.76 -11.77
CA SER A 22 11.06 35.89 -12.62
C SER A 22 9.67 35.73 -13.23
N THR A 23 9.16 34.52 -13.37
CA THR A 23 7.75 34.29 -13.78
C THR A 23 6.79 34.46 -12.61
N GLU A 24 7.24 34.15 -11.40
CA GLU A 24 6.44 34.20 -10.20
C GLU A 24 6.38 35.63 -9.58
N ILE A 25 7.44 36.38 -9.72
CA ILE A 25 7.56 37.74 -9.22
C ILE A 25 7.87 38.65 -10.42
N ASP A 26 7.13 39.74 -10.56
CA ASP A 26 7.32 40.73 -11.61
C ASP A 26 8.56 41.58 -11.30
N PHE A 27 9.72 41.07 -11.75
CA PHE A 27 10.98 41.75 -11.50
C PHE A 27 11.22 42.87 -12.51
N PRO A 28 11.81 44.02 -12.07
CA PRO A 28 12.18 45.10 -12.98
C PRO A 28 13.23 44.66 -14.02
N ASP A 29 13.25 45.29 -15.18
CA ASP A 29 14.16 44.99 -16.28
C ASP A 29 15.66 45.05 -15.89
N TRP A 30 16.01 45.78 -14.81
CA TRP A 30 17.37 45.91 -14.30
C TRP A 30 17.77 44.81 -13.31
N PHE A 31 16.92 43.80 -13.06
CA PHE A 31 17.21 42.75 -12.11
C PHE A 31 18.46 41.92 -12.48
N GLY A 32 19.48 41.97 -11.61
CA GLY A 32 20.83 41.45 -11.89
C GLY A 32 20.99 39.93 -11.81
N ARG A 33 19.91 39.14 -11.60
CA ARG A 33 19.95 37.66 -11.50
C ARG A 33 21.06 37.14 -10.58
N ASN A 34 21.20 37.76 -9.41
CA ASN A 34 22.13 37.34 -8.36
C ASN A 34 21.49 37.45 -6.97
N ALA A 35 22.14 36.89 -5.95
CA ALA A 35 21.59 36.81 -4.60
C ALA A 35 21.40 38.19 -3.96
N ASP A 36 22.28 39.14 -4.22
CA ASP A 36 22.22 40.50 -3.66
C ASP A 36 21.02 41.25 -4.25
N ALA A 37 20.85 41.22 -5.57
CA ALA A 37 19.70 41.81 -6.24
C ALA A 37 18.36 41.19 -5.80
N LEU A 38 18.35 39.87 -5.58
CA LEU A 38 17.19 39.12 -5.05
C LEU A 38 16.87 39.56 -3.62
N ASN A 39 17.87 39.71 -2.77
CA ASN A 39 17.71 40.19 -1.40
C ASN A 39 17.15 41.61 -1.36
N ASP A 40 17.69 42.51 -2.17
CA ASP A 40 17.25 43.89 -2.23
C ASP A 40 15.77 44.00 -2.66
N LEU A 41 15.36 43.23 -3.67
CA LEU A 41 13.99 43.24 -4.15
C LEU A 41 13.01 42.64 -3.14
N LEU A 42 13.31 41.50 -2.58
CA LEU A 42 12.41 40.82 -1.64
C LEU A 42 12.32 41.51 -0.28
N SER A 43 13.35 42.29 0.08
CA SER A 43 13.35 43.11 1.31
C SER A 43 12.52 44.40 1.16
N CYS A 44 12.33 44.90 -0.09
CA CYS A 44 11.59 46.12 -0.37
C CYS A 44 10.09 45.89 -0.67
N GLU A 45 9.71 44.67 -1.06
CA GLU A 45 8.31 44.37 -1.35
C GLU A 45 7.52 44.00 -0.08
N ASN A 46 6.28 44.45 -0.04
CA ASN A 46 5.39 44.30 1.11
C ASN A 46 5.31 42.84 1.59
N GLU A 47 5.92 42.52 2.75
CA GLU A 47 5.94 41.22 3.44
C GLU A 47 4.54 40.60 3.63
N LYS A 48 3.46 41.30 3.27
CA LYS A 48 2.06 40.86 3.51
C LYS A 48 1.39 40.15 2.32
N GLU A 49 1.98 40.18 1.14
CA GLU A 49 1.31 39.66 -0.07
C GLU A 49 1.93 38.39 -0.65
N ILE A 50 3.15 38.08 -0.27
CA ILE A 50 3.89 36.92 -0.78
C ILE A 50 4.28 36.00 0.38
N ARG A 51 4.02 34.68 0.23
CA ARG A 51 4.56 33.62 1.07
C ARG A 51 5.46 32.76 0.21
N ILE A 52 6.69 32.55 0.62
CA ILE A 52 7.68 31.73 -0.09
C ILE A 52 7.92 30.46 0.70
N THR A 53 7.69 29.31 0.09
CA THR A 53 8.03 28.00 0.66
C THR A 53 9.27 27.45 -0.04
N VAL A 54 10.35 27.27 0.71
CA VAL A 54 11.64 26.75 0.19
C VAL A 54 11.75 25.28 0.54
N LYS A 55 11.91 24.42 -0.48
CA LYS A 55 11.95 22.96 -0.36
C LYS A 55 13.28 22.39 -0.87
N ASN A 56 13.64 21.21 -0.34
CA ASN A 56 14.74 20.39 -0.85
C ASN A 56 16.10 21.12 -0.90
N THR A 57 16.39 21.96 0.10
CA THR A 57 17.67 22.70 0.17
C THR A 57 18.90 21.79 0.18
N ALA A 58 18.79 20.57 0.71
CA ALA A 58 19.84 19.57 0.68
C ALA A 58 20.19 19.06 -0.73
N SER A 59 19.24 19.17 -1.69
CA SER A 59 19.46 18.84 -3.11
C SER A 59 20.04 19.99 -3.91
N ALA A 60 20.15 21.17 -3.31
CA ALA A 60 20.68 22.35 -3.96
C ALA A 60 22.19 22.25 -4.14
N GLY A 61 22.69 22.50 -5.35
CA GLY A 61 24.13 22.60 -5.58
C GLY A 61 24.73 23.86 -4.90
N ASN A 62 26.05 23.93 -4.84
CA ASN A 62 26.79 25.04 -4.22
C ASN A 62 26.39 26.44 -4.75
N TRP A 63 25.83 26.51 -5.96
CA TRP A 63 25.34 27.73 -6.57
C TRP A 63 24.13 28.34 -5.82
N ALA A 64 23.36 27.51 -5.14
CA ALA A 64 22.15 27.92 -4.43
C ALA A 64 22.41 28.44 -3.00
N THR A 65 23.60 28.18 -2.44
CA THR A 65 23.94 28.59 -1.06
C THR A 65 23.68 30.06 -0.78
N PRO A 66 24.09 31.02 -1.64
CA PRO A 66 23.79 32.44 -1.42
C PRO A 66 22.30 32.75 -1.49
N ILE A 67 21.56 32.06 -2.37
CA ILE A 67 20.10 32.22 -2.56
C ILE A 67 19.34 31.72 -1.35
N ILE A 68 19.70 30.54 -0.83
CA ILE A 68 19.12 29.96 0.40
C ILE A 68 19.35 30.91 1.58
N SER A 69 20.53 31.52 1.65
CA SER A 69 20.83 32.53 2.67
C SER A 69 19.93 33.75 2.61
N VAL A 70 19.56 34.22 1.42
CA VAL A 70 18.59 35.32 1.27
C VAL A 70 17.25 34.92 1.87
N PHE A 71 16.71 33.76 1.49
CA PHE A 71 15.42 33.31 2.01
C PHE A 71 15.44 33.07 3.52
N SER A 72 16.55 32.66 4.11
CA SER A 72 16.63 32.42 5.56
C SER A 72 16.48 33.70 6.42
N HIS A 73 16.62 34.87 5.82
CA HIS A 73 16.46 36.15 6.50
C HIS A 73 15.11 36.84 6.23
N LEU A 74 14.29 36.29 5.30
CA LEU A 74 12.99 36.85 4.97
C LEU A 74 11.89 36.31 5.92
N LYS A 75 11.09 37.21 6.50
CA LYS A 75 9.97 36.81 7.37
C LYS A 75 8.81 36.14 6.61
N CYS A 76 8.71 36.35 5.30
CA CYS A 76 7.72 35.74 4.42
C CYS A 76 8.17 34.37 3.87
N ALA A 77 9.42 33.97 4.09
CA ALA A 77 9.95 32.68 3.67
C ALA A 77 9.83 31.67 4.82
N GLU A 78 9.05 30.63 4.61
CA GLU A 78 9.00 29.45 5.46
C GLU A 78 9.87 28.37 4.81
N PHE A 79 10.94 28.00 5.48
CA PHE A 79 11.60 26.75 5.15
C PHE A 79 10.69 25.64 5.62
N SER A 80 10.07 24.94 4.68
CA SER A 80 9.55 23.64 5.04
C SER A 80 10.78 22.78 5.32
N ALA A 81 11.09 22.64 6.59
CA ALA A 81 11.94 21.56 7.08
C ALA A 81 11.14 20.26 6.92
N GLU A 82 10.78 19.95 5.67
CA GLU A 82 10.41 18.61 5.32
C GLU A 82 11.69 17.80 5.55
N LYS A 83 11.60 16.87 6.46
CA LYS A 83 12.65 15.93 6.78
C LYS A 83 13.00 15.23 5.46
N ALA A 84 14.00 15.74 4.75
CA ALA A 84 14.47 15.10 3.53
C ALA A 84 14.73 13.65 3.88
N LEU A 85 14.20 12.72 3.09
CA LEU A 85 14.44 11.31 3.35
C LEU A 85 15.96 11.13 3.43
N PRO A 86 16.49 10.50 4.48
CA PRO A 86 17.92 10.20 4.55
C PRO A 86 18.31 9.37 3.31
N SER A 87 19.60 9.37 2.99
CA SER A 87 20.10 8.43 1.96
C SER A 87 19.62 7.02 2.27
N ILE A 88 19.41 6.19 1.26
CA ILE A 88 18.88 4.82 1.39
C ILE A 88 19.58 4.04 2.51
N GLU A 89 20.90 4.21 2.64
CA GLU A 89 21.70 3.54 3.68
C GLU A 89 21.38 3.95 5.12
N ASN A 90 20.79 5.12 5.32
CA ASN A 90 20.46 5.69 6.63
C ASN A 90 18.95 5.76 6.87
N MET A 91 18.13 5.19 5.98
CA MET A 91 16.68 5.25 6.05
C MET A 91 16.17 4.38 7.21
N LYS A 92 15.41 5.00 8.09
CA LYS A 92 14.84 4.34 9.26
C LYS A 92 13.34 4.13 9.12
N ARG A 93 12.85 3.09 9.77
CA ARG A 93 11.43 2.83 9.92
C ARG A 93 10.69 4.06 10.48
N SER A 94 11.26 4.69 11.50
CA SER A 94 10.72 5.89 12.15
C SER A 94 10.62 7.12 11.23
N ASP A 95 11.29 7.12 10.08
CA ASP A 95 11.10 8.18 9.09
C ASP A 95 9.71 8.15 8.44
N PHE A 96 9.04 7.00 8.45
CA PHE A 96 7.68 6.79 7.93
C PHE A 96 6.60 6.90 9.02
N TYR A 97 6.94 7.50 10.15
CA TYR A 97 5.97 7.77 11.20
C TYR A 97 5.09 8.98 10.86
N TYR A 98 3.80 8.83 11.11
CA TYR A 98 2.84 9.91 11.17
C TYR A 98 1.86 9.63 12.32
N ASP A 99 1.27 10.67 12.88
CA ASP A 99 0.31 10.52 13.98
C ASP A 99 -1.04 10.04 13.40
N LEU A 100 -1.46 8.84 13.79
CA LEU A 100 -2.73 8.23 13.38
C LEU A 100 -3.62 8.03 14.60
N PRO A 101 -4.68 8.84 14.77
CA PRO A 101 -5.67 8.62 15.80
C PRO A 101 -6.36 7.25 15.65
N GLU A 102 -6.46 6.50 16.74
CA GLU A 102 -7.00 5.13 16.75
C GLU A 102 -8.45 5.06 16.22
N GLU A 103 -9.24 6.11 16.49
CA GLU A 103 -10.63 6.21 16.02
C GLU A 103 -10.77 6.32 14.49
N LEU A 104 -9.68 6.61 13.76
CA LEU A 104 -9.68 6.60 12.29
C LEU A 104 -9.47 5.21 11.70
N ILE A 105 -9.06 4.23 12.50
CA ILE A 105 -8.90 2.85 12.05
C ILE A 105 -10.29 2.22 11.90
N ALA A 106 -10.68 1.95 10.66
CA ALA A 106 -12.01 1.45 10.33
C ALA A 106 -12.25 0.04 10.88
N GLN A 107 -13.26 -0.11 11.73
CA GLN A 107 -13.64 -1.38 12.32
C GLN A 107 -14.65 -2.16 11.47
N THR A 108 -15.44 -1.46 10.68
CA THR A 108 -16.52 -2.04 9.86
C THR A 108 -16.43 -1.51 8.42
N PRO A 109 -16.78 -2.34 7.42
CA PRO A 109 -16.85 -1.89 6.03
C PRO A 109 -18.01 -0.89 5.83
N ILE A 110 -17.85 0.02 4.85
CA ILE A 110 -18.89 0.96 4.46
C ILE A 110 -19.86 0.29 3.48
N GLU A 111 -21.14 0.68 3.55
CA GLU A 111 -22.18 0.23 2.62
C GLU A 111 -22.84 1.43 1.92
N PRO A 112 -23.00 1.36 0.58
CA PRO A 112 -22.40 0.38 -0.37
C PRO A 112 -20.86 0.48 -0.41
N ARG A 113 -20.18 -0.59 -0.88
CA ARG A 113 -18.70 -0.70 -0.92
C ARG A 113 -18.04 0.49 -1.58
N ASN A 114 -18.58 0.94 -2.71
CA ASN A 114 -18.05 2.01 -3.54
C ASN A 114 -18.32 3.43 -3.01
N HIS A 115 -19.01 3.54 -1.86
CA HIS A 115 -19.25 4.83 -1.19
C HIS A 115 -18.12 5.23 -0.24
N SER A 116 -17.04 4.45 -0.14
CA SER A 116 -15.81 4.90 0.52
C SER A 116 -15.29 6.17 -0.13
N ARG A 117 -14.65 7.02 0.65
CA ARG A 117 -13.93 8.19 0.11
C ARG A 117 -12.71 7.73 -0.67
N MET A 118 -12.30 8.54 -1.61
CA MET A 118 -11.08 8.34 -2.38
C MET A 118 -10.28 9.64 -2.44
N LEU A 119 -9.01 9.56 -2.08
CA LEU A 119 -8.07 10.65 -2.26
C LEU A 119 -7.30 10.42 -3.56
N LYS A 120 -7.60 11.21 -4.59
CA LYS A 120 -6.79 11.21 -5.82
C LYS A 120 -5.54 12.04 -5.58
N VAL A 121 -4.41 11.47 -5.91
CA VAL A 121 -3.09 12.12 -5.80
C VAL A 121 -2.43 12.15 -7.16
N ASP A 122 -2.02 13.33 -7.59
CA ASP A 122 -1.11 13.46 -8.72
C ASP A 122 0.28 13.01 -8.28
N ARG A 123 0.80 11.97 -8.94
CA ARG A 123 2.07 11.32 -8.56
C ARG A 123 3.27 12.28 -8.63
N ILE A 124 3.24 13.21 -9.56
CA ILE A 124 4.37 14.10 -9.86
C ILE A 124 4.30 15.36 -9.01
N THR A 125 3.13 16.02 -8.99
CA THR A 125 2.96 17.32 -8.32
C THR A 125 2.59 17.18 -6.84
N GLY A 126 2.05 16.01 -6.42
CA GLY A 126 1.49 15.82 -5.09
C GLY A 126 0.15 16.50 -4.85
N GLU A 127 -0.50 17.04 -5.93
CA GLU A 127 -1.80 17.67 -5.83
C GLU A 127 -2.86 16.66 -5.37
N LEU A 128 -3.72 17.08 -4.43
CA LEU A 128 -4.72 16.26 -3.78
C LEU A 128 -6.13 16.69 -4.22
N GLU A 129 -6.96 15.70 -4.56
CA GLU A 129 -8.37 15.88 -4.87
C GLU A 129 -9.23 14.92 -4.05
N HIS A 130 -10.20 15.42 -3.31
CA HIS A 130 -11.10 14.64 -2.49
C HIS A 130 -12.33 14.22 -3.26
N THR A 131 -12.61 12.92 -3.31
CA THR A 131 -13.74 12.36 -4.04
C THR A 131 -14.25 11.08 -3.37
N HIS A 132 -15.07 10.29 -4.08
CA HIS A 132 -15.54 8.98 -3.65
C HIS A 132 -15.19 7.92 -4.66
N PHE A 133 -15.09 6.67 -4.21
CA PHE A 133 -14.64 5.56 -5.06
C PHE A 133 -15.56 5.31 -6.26
N TYR A 134 -16.86 5.56 -6.14
CA TYR A 134 -17.81 5.46 -7.27
C TYR A 134 -17.49 6.41 -8.44
N ASN A 135 -16.67 7.42 -8.22
CA ASN A 135 -16.20 8.34 -9.26
C ASN A 135 -14.91 7.87 -9.95
N LEU A 136 -14.38 6.68 -9.64
CA LEU A 136 -13.11 6.16 -10.17
C LEU A 136 -13.04 6.24 -11.70
N SER A 137 -14.14 5.94 -12.40
CA SER A 137 -14.17 5.97 -13.86
C SER A 137 -13.88 7.34 -14.48
N ASN A 138 -14.03 8.44 -13.73
CA ASN A 138 -13.74 9.80 -14.22
C ASN A 138 -12.24 10.07 -14.36
N TYR A 139 -11.39 9.28 -13.70
CA TYR A 139 -9.93 9.41 -13.68
C TYR A 139 -9.23 8.39 -14.58
N LEU A 140 -9.99 7.44 -15.10
CA LEU A 140 -9.51 6.42 -16.03
C LEU A 140 -9.93 6.79 -17.45
N LYS A 141 -9.18 6.29 -18.43
CA LYS A 141 -9.45 6.52 -19.83
C LYS A 141 -9.48 5.19 -20.61
N GLU A 142 -10.11 5.21 -21.77
CA GLU A 142 -10.07 4.09 -22.72
C GLU A 142 -8.63 3.65 -22.98
N GLY A 143 -8.38 2.36 -22.95
CA GLY A 143 -7.07 1.74 -23.09
C GLY A 143 -6.28 1.59 -21.78
N ASP A 144 -6.80 2.08 -20.65
CA ASP A 144 -6.22 1.75 -19.33
C ASP A 144 -6.50 0.30 -18.95
N LEU A 145 -5.59 -0.28 -18.19
CA LEU A 145 -5.69 -1.64 -17.64
C LEU A 145 -5.63 -1.61 -16.12
N LEU A 146 -6.67 -2.14 -15.45
CA LEU A 146 -6.64 -2.42 -14.02
C LEU A 146 -6.17 -3.85 -13.79
N VAL A 147 -5.10 -4.04 -13.01
CA VAL A 147 -4.62 -5.37 -12.61
C VAL A 147 -4.99 -5.61 -11.15
N MET A 148 -5.78 -6.66 -10.92
CA MET A 148 -6.46 -6.93 -9.66
C MET A 148 -6.01 -8.28 -9.09
N ASN A 149 -5.87 -8.38 -7.76
CA ASN A 149 -5.56 -9.64 -7.10
C ASN A 149 -6.85 -10.41 -6.79
N ASP A 150 -7.04 -11.57 -7.41
CA ASP A 150 -8.24 -12.40 -7.27
C ASP A 150 -8.16 -13.46 -6.18
N SER A 151 -7.18 -13.37 -5.30
CA SER A 151 -7.08 -14.30 -4.17
C SER A 151 -8.32 -14.20 -3.27
N ARG A 152 -8.76 -15.36 -2.76
CA ARG A 152 -9.89 -15.51 -1.85
C ARG A 152 -9.39 -15.93 -0.48
N VAL A 153 -9.89 -15.26 0.55
CA VAL A 153 -9.50 -15.53 1.94
C VAL A 153 -10.16 -16.82 2.42
N LEU A 154 -9.37 -17.68 3.03
CA LEU A 154 -9.86 -18.85 3.74
C LEU A 154 -10.42 -18.44 5.11
N PRO A 155 -11.50 -19.06 5.60
CA PRO A 155 -11.91 -18.93 7.00
C PRO A 155 -10.95 -19.71 7.90
N ALA A 156 -9.70 -19.25 7.91
CA ALA A 156 -8.53 -19.94 8.40
C ALA A 156 -8.41 -19.95 9.94
N ARG A 157 -9.26 -19.24 10.67
CA ARG A 157 -9.26 -19.18 12.13
C ARG A 157 -10.26 -20.18 12.69
N LEU A 158 -9.75 -21.17 13.42
CA LEU A 158 -10.53 -22.27 13.97
C LEU A 158 -10.47 -22.25 15.49
N PHE A 159 -11.61 -22.41 16.14
CA PHE A 159 -11.69 -22.65 17.59
C PHE A 159 -12.16 -24.06 17.84
N GLY A 160 -11.37 -24.81 18.62
CA GLY A 160 -11.65 -26.20 18.91
C GLY A 160 -11.21 -26.60 20.31
N VAL A 161 -11.41 -27.85 20.63
CA VAL A 161 -11.08 -28.42 21.92
C VAL A 161 -10.06 -29.54 21.76
N LYS A 162 -9.12 -29.60 22.70
CA LYS A 162 -8.16 -30.69 22.79
C LYS A 162 -8.83 -31.95 23.31
N ASP A 163 -8.69 -33.05 22.58
CA ASP A 163 -9.21 -34.33 22.98
C ASP A 163 -8.63 -34.79 24.36
N GLY A 164 -9.45 -35.41 25.16
CA GLY A 164 -9.13 -35.92 26.49
C GLY A 164 -9.05 -34.87 27.60
N THR A 165 -8.85 -33.55 27.27
CA THR A 165 -8.75 -32.50 28.29
C THR A 165 -9.82 -31.42 28.19
N GLY A 166 -10.50 -31.29 27.03
CA GLY A 166 -11.50 -30.25 26.77
C GLY A 166 -10.90 -28.83 26.72
N ALA A 167 -9.58 -28.70 26.65
CA ALA A 167 -8.92 -27.41 26.65
C ALA A 167 -9.15 -26.69 25.31
N VAL A 168 -9.73 -25.47 25.38
CA VAL A 168 -9.96 -24.65 24.20
C VAL A 168 -8.65 -24.19 23.60
N VAL A 169 -8.57 -24.23 22.27
CA VAL A 169 -7.43 -23.77 21.45
C VAL A 169 -7.94 -22.99 20.23
N GLU A 170 -7.11 -22.06 19.77
CA GLU A 170 -7.24 -21.37 18.50
C GLU A 170 -6.18 -21.91 17.55
N PHE A 171 -6.59 -22.33 16.36
CA PHE A 171 -5.71 -22.62 15.23
C PHE A 171 -5.89 -21.56 14.18
N LEU A 172 -4.79 -21.16 13.57
CA LEU A 172 -4.78 -20.27 12.43
C LEU A 172 -3.98 -20.96 11.32
N LEU A 173 -4.65 -21.32 10.23
CA LEU A 173 -4.05 -21.95 9.08
C LEU A 173 -3.16 -20.92 8.35
N LEU A 174 -1.92 -21.30 8.05
CA LEU A 174 -0.93 -20.43 7.41
C LEU A 174 -0.69 -20.85 5.96
N GLU A 175 -0.22 -22.06 5.76
CA GLU A 175 0.18 -22.58 4.46
C GLU A 175 -0.13 -24.08 4.35
N GLN A 176 -0.66 -24.47 3.21
CA GLN A 176 -0.87 -25.88 2.90
C GLN A 176 0.46 -26.54 2.47
N LYS A 177 0.88 -27.57 3.19
CA LYS A 177 2.13 -28.30 2.93
C LYS A 177 1.92 -29.68 2.27
N GLY A 178 0.66 -30.10 2.16
CA GLY A 178 0.29 -31.39 1.57
C GLY A 178 -1.22 -31.62 1.60
N ASP A 179 -1.68 -32.78 1.16
CA ASP A 179 -3.10 -33.11 1.23
C ASP A 179 -3.58 -33.09 2.68
N LYS A 180 -4.47 -32.12 3.00
CA LYS A 180 -4.99 -31.86 4.35
C LYS A 180 -3.90 -31.65 5.42
N VAL A 181 -2.65 -31.34 5.03
CA VAL A 181 -1.56 -31.00 5.93
C VAL A 181 -1.25 -29.53 5.84
N TRP A 182 -1.33 -28.84 6.98
CA TRP A 182 -1.17 -27.39 7.06
C TRP A 182 -0.14 -26.99 8.10
N GLU A 183 0.64 -25.98 7.77
CA GLU A 183 1.37 -25.22 8.76
C GLU A 183 0.37 -24.30 9.46
N ILE A 184 0.38 -24.29 10.80
CA ILE A 184 -0.59 -23.55 11.61
C ILE A 184 0.09 -22.83 12.76
N LEU A 185 -0.48 -21.70 13.17
CA LEU A 185 -0.20 -21.08 14.44
C LEU A 185 -1.25 -21.54 15.46
N VAL A 186 -0.81 -21.88 16.69
CA VAL A 186 -1.71 -22.36 17.74
C VAL A 186 -1.63 -21.47 18.98
N ARG A 187 -2.76 -21.13 19.53
CA ARG A 187 -2.87 -20.40 20.81
C ARG A 187 -3.82 -21.12 21.77
N PRO A 188 -3.34 -21.45 22.98
CA PRO A 188 -1.96 -21.37 23.50
C PRO A 188 -1.10 -22.53 22.97
N GLY A 189 0.08 -22.23 22.43
CA GLY A 189 0.98 -23.22 21.79
C GLY A 189 1.44 -24.36 22.72
N LYS A 190 1.48 -24.13 24.04
CA LYS A 190 1.83 -25.17 25.03
C LYS A 190 0.91 -26.40 25.01
N LYS A 191 -0.31 -26.26 24.51
CA LYS A 191 -1.30 -27.36 24.43
C LYS A 191 -1.16 -28.22 23.18
N ALA A 192 -0.47 -27.71 22.15
CA ALA A 192 -0.31 -28.34 20.83
C ALA A 192 1.09 -28.98 20.69
N LYS A 193 1.33 -30.05 21.43
CA LYS A 193 2.54 -30.88 21.28
C LYS A 193 2.31 -31.91 20.17
N PRO A 194 3.37 -32.42 19.50
CA PRO A 194 3.25 -33.53 18.56
C PRO A 194 2.43 -34.71 19.13
N GLY A 195 1.53 -35.26 18.31
CA GLY A 195 0.56 -36.31 18.71
C GLY A 195 -0.71 -35.79 19.40
N ALA A 196 -0.81 -34.52 19.71
CA ALA A 196 -2.04 -33.94 20.28
C ALA A 196 -3.15 -33.86 19.22
N LYS A 197 -4.37 -34.27 19.62
CA LYS A 197 -5.56 -34.28 18.75
C LYS A 197 -6.57 -33.23 19.22
N PHE A 198 -7.28 -32.69 18.24
CA PHE A 198 -8.24 -31.60 18.44
C PHE A 198 -9.49 -31.81 17.60
N THR A 199 -10.61 -31.36 18.14
CA THR A 199 -11.92 -31.46 17.49
C THR A 199 -12.52 -30.06 17.34
N PHE A 200 -13.09 -29.78 16.16
CA PHE A 200 -13.71 -28.51 15.77
C PHE A 200 -15.13 -28.79 15.25
N GLY A 201 -16.07 -27.83 15.49
CA GLY A 201 -17.41 -27.88 14.94
C GLY A 201 -18.13 -29.19 15.24
N GLU A 202 -18.19 -29.62 16.51
CA GLU A 202 -18.86 -30.86 16.95
C GLU A 202 -18.38 -32.13 16.22
N GLY A 203 -17.13 -32.11 15.70
CA GLY A 203 -16.52 -33.25 15.02
C GLY A 203 -16.50 -33.17 13.50
N LEU A 204 -17.02 -32.09 12.91
CA LEU A 204 -16.95 -31.85 11.46
C LEU A 204 -15.50 -31.80 10.95
N LEU A 205 -14.58 -31.28 11.77
CA LEU A 205 -13.17 -31.21 11.45
C LEU A 205 -12.34 -31.69 12.65
N ARG A 206 -11.36 -32.54 12.42
CA ARG A 206 -10.39 -32.99 13.42
C ARG A 206 -8.98 -32.65 12.96
N ALA A 207 -8.05 -32.48 13.89
CA ALA A 207 -6.64 -32.26 13.56
C ALA A 207 -5.73 -33.02 14.52
N GLU A 208 -4.60 -33.49 14.00
CA GLU A 208 -3.49 -34.04 14.77
C GLU A 208 -2.23 -33.21 14.50
N ILE A 209 -1.52 -32.82 15.56
CA ILE A 209 -0.22 -32.16 15.45
C ILE A 209 0.84 -33.19 15.08
N LEU A 210 1.48 -33.00 13.93
CA LEU A 210 2.56 -33.86 13.47
C LEU A 210 3.90 -33.49 14.12
N GLU A 211 4.25 -32.19 14.01
CA GLU A 211 5.53 -31.66 14.51
C GLU A 211 5.48 -30.18 14.83
N THR A 212 6.53 -29.70 15.49
CA THR A 212 6.80 -28.27 15.68
C THR A 212 7.84 -27.85 14.65
N VAL A 213 7.52 -26.82 13.87
CA VAL A 213 8.40 -26.26 12.83
C VAL A 213 9.05 -24.97 13.30
N GLU A 214 9.93 -24.41 12.45
CA GLU A 214 10.64 -23.17 12.73
C GLU A 214 9.67 -22.01 13.08
N GLY A 215 10.09 -21.10 13.95
CA GLY A 215 9.24 -20.00 14.44
C GLY A 215 8.16 -20.41 15.45
N GLY A 216 8.13 -21.68 15.87
CA GLY A 216 7.18 -22.19 16.87
C GLY A 216 5.80 -22.53 16.30
N ASN A 217 5.61 -22.50 14.99
CA ASN A 217 4.42 -22.99 14.31
C ASN A 217 4.31 -24.51 14.44
N ARG A 218 3.21 -25.09 14.01
CA ARG A 218 2.94 -26.51 14.03
C ARG A 218 2.59 -27.00 12.64
N LEU A 219 2.99 -28.21 12.31
CA LEU A 219 2.45 -28.95 11.19
C LEU A 219 1.30 -29.79 11.70
N ALA A 220 0.11 -29.62 11.14
CA ALA A 220 -1.10 -30.33 11.53
C ALA A 220 -1.72 -31.05 10.34
N LYS A 221 -2.14 -32.29 10.55
CA LYS A 221 -2.94 -33.05 9.58
C LYS A 221 -4.40 -32.98 9.98
N PHE A 222 -5.23 -32.59 9.02
CA PHE A 222 -6.67 -32.48 9.21
C PHE A 222 -7.39 -33.70 8.66
N GLU A 223 -8.50 -34.05 9.32
CA GLU A 223 -9.41 -35.12 8.92
C GLU A 223 -10.86 -34.59 8.96
N CYS A 224 -11.64 -34.88 7.93
CA CYS A 224 -13.05 -34.56 7.82
C CYS A 224 -13.76 -35.57 6.91
N GLU A 225 -15.04 -35.71 7.09
CA GLU A 225 -15.89 -36.40 6.11
C GLU A 225 -16.14 -35.47 4.91
N GLY A 226 -15.86 -35.95 3.68
CA GLY A 226 -16.07 -35.18 2.47
C GLY A 226 -15.01 -34.11 2.17
N ASN A 227 -15.45 -32.94 1.73
CA ASN A 227 -14.58 -31.86 1.27
C ASN A 227 -14.06 -31.03 2.44
N PHE A 228 -12.73 -30.93 2.53
CA PHE A 228 -12.04 -30.17 3.60
C PHE A 228 -12.42 -28.68 3.60
N PHE A 229 -12.48 -28.04 2.43
CA PHE A 229 -12.80 -26.63 2.35
C PHE A 229 -14.26 -26.31 2.70
N ALA A 230 -15.18 -27.24 2.43
CA ALA A 230 -16.57 -27.11 2.87
C ALA A 230 -16.67 -27.21 4.40
N ALA A 231 -16.00 -28.17 5.03
CA ALA A 231 -15.93 -28.27 6.49
C ALA A 231 -15.27 -27.02 7.11
N LEU A 232 -14.20 -26.52 6.47
CA LEU A 232 -13.49 -25.31 6.91
C LEU A 232 -14.41 -24.07 6.84
N ASP A 233 -15.22 -23.96 5.80
CA ASP A 233 -16.15 -22.82 5.64
C ASP A 233 -17.25 -22.82 6.72
N GLU A 234 -17.68 -24.00 7.16
CA GLU A 234 -18.68 -24.15 8.21
C GLU A 234 -18.14 -23.82 9.60
N VAL A 235 -16.96 -24.36 9.97
CA VAL A 235 -16.40 -24.19 11.32
C VAL A 235 -15.45 -23.03 11.47
N GLY A 236 -14.91 -22.49 10.36
CA GLY A 236 -13.90 -21.47 10.34
C GLY A 236 -14.46 -20.05 10.45
N GLN A 237 -13.63 -19.17 10.97
CA GLN A 237 -13.87 -17.74 11.02
C GLN A 237 -12.86 -17.01 10.12
N MET A 238 -13.29 -15.85 9.57
CA MET A 238 -12.40 -15.01 8.80
C MET A 238 -11.26 -14.53 9.66
N PRO A 239 -10.01 -14.68 9.21
CA PRO A 239 -8.82 -14.25 9.95
C PRO A 239 -8.62 -12.73 9.77
N LEU A 240 -9.52 -11.94 10.39
CA LEU A 240 -9.39 -10.48 10.35
C LEU A 240 -8.09 -10.03 10.98
N PRO A 241 -7.50 -8.95 10.47
CA PRO A 241 -6.31 -8.32 11.07
C PRO A 241 -6.53 -7.98 12.56
N PRO A 242 -5.46 -7.98 13.38
CA PRO A 242 -5.59 -7.81 14.83
C PRO A 242 -6.12 -6.43 15.27
N TYR A 243 -6.07 -5.43 14.41
CA TYR A 243 -6.61 -4.08 14.66
C TYR A 243 -8.13 -3.99 14.42
N ILE A 244 -8.75 -5.00 13.82
CA ILE A 244 -10.20 -5.12 13.71
C ILE A 244 -10.67 -5.97 14.89
N THR A 245 -11.31 -5.33 15.84
CA THR A 245 -11.83 -5.96 17.05
C THR A 245 -13.35 -6.26 16.95
N GLU A 246 -14.02 -5.56 16.05
CA GLU A 246 -15.44 -5.75 15.79
C GLU A 246 -15.70 -7.04 15.02
N LYS A 247 -16.81 -7.72 15.39
CA LYS A 247 -17.21 -8.95 14.71
C LYS A 247 -17.80 -8.63 13.34
N LEU A 248 -17.26 -9.28 12.31
CA LEU A 248 -17.80 -9.18 10.96
C LEU A 248 -19.04 -10.09 10.83
N GLU A 249 -20.20 -9.49 10.64
CA GLU A 249 -21.47 -10.23 10.50
C GLU A 249 -21.54 -11.00 9.17
N ASN A 250 -21.09 -10.36 8.08
CA ASN A 250 -21.09 -10.95 6.75
C ASN A 250 -19.65 -11.22 6.29
N LYS A 251 -19.27 -12.50 6.26
CA LYS A 251 -17.92 -12.94 5.83
C LYS A 251 -17.55 -12.44 4.42
N GLU A 252 -18.52 -12.35 3.50
CA GLU A 252 -18.29 -11.89 2.12
C GLU A 252 -17.91 -10.41 2.04
N ARG A 253 -18.08 -9.64 3.12
CA ARG A 253 -17.58 -8.26 3.16
C ARG A 253 -16.05 -8.16 3.27
N TYR A 254 -15.37 -9.24 3.64
CA TYR A 254 -13.91 -9.36 3.62
C TYR A 254 -13.42 -10.15 2.40
N GLN A 255 -14.22 -10.17 1.32
CA GLN A 255 -13.88 -10.74 0.02
C GLN A 255 -14.10 -9.69 -1.08
N THR A 256 -13.27 -9.70 -2.10
CA THR A 256 -13.54 -8.93 -3.32
C THR A 256 -14.66 -9.61 -4.12
N VAL A 257 -15.43 -8.84 -4.88
CA VAL A 257 -16.51 -9.38 -5.73
C VAL A 257 -16.00 -10.27 -6.86
N TYR A 258 -14.70 -10.24 -7.12
CA TYR A 258 -14.03 -11.03 -8.16
C TYR A 258 -13.07 -12.08 -7.59
N SER A 259 -13.09 -12.34 -6.28
CA SER A 259 -12.22 -13.34 -5.65
C SER A 259 -12.52 -14.76 -6.13
N ARG A 260 -11.48 -15.52 -6.49
CA ARG A 260 -11.61 -16.89 -7.05
C ARG A 260 -10.64 -17.87 -6.39
N GLU A 261 -9.36 -17.51 -6.35
CA GLU A 261 -8.28 -18.41 -5.98
C GLU A 261 -8.13 -18.51 -4.46
N LEU A 262 -8.59 -19.62 -3.89
CA LEU A 262 -8.52 -19.89 -2.45
C LEU A 262 -7.06 -20.07 -1.98
N GLY A 263 -6.74 -19.53 -0.80
CA GLY A 263 -5.42 -19.75 -0.19
C GLY A 263 -4.86 -18.56 0.57
N SER A 264 -5.50 -17.40 0.49
CA SER A 264 -5.01 -16.20 1.17
C SER A 264 -5.45 -16.15 2.64
N ALA A 265 -4.55 -15.68 3.51
CA ALA A 265 -4.86 -15.37 4.91
C ALA A 265 -5.43 -13.95 5.11
N ALA A 266 -5.34 -13.09 4.10
CA ALA A 266 -5.89 -11.74 4.12
C ALA A 266 -6.45 -11.33 2.75
N ALA A 267 -7.48 -10.48 2.75
CA ALA A 267 -8.05 -9.95 1.53
C ALA A 267 -7.14 -8.90 0.88
N PRO A 268 -7.13 -8.79 -0.46
CA PRO A 268 -6.54 -7.67 -1.17
C PRO A 268 -7.47 -6.44 -1.03
N THR A 269 -7.31 -5.72 0.08
CA THR A 269 -8.32 -4.80 0.62
C THR A 269 -8.67 -3.62 -0.28
N ALA A 270 -7.74 -3.16 -1.14
CA ALA A 270 -8.04 -2.15 -2.15
C ALA A 270 -9.12 -2.61 -3.17
N GLY A 271 -9.26 -3.91 -3.35
CA GLY A 271 -10.30 -4.49 -4.19
C GLY A 271 -11.69 -4.53 -3.54
N LEU A 272 -11.77 -4.34 -2.22
CA LEU A 272 -13.06 -4.38 -1.49
C LEU A 272 -13.99 -3.21 -1.84
N HIS A 273 -13.47 -2.16 -2.44
CA HIS A 273 -14.24 -0.99 -2.87
C HIS A 273 -15.06 -1.22 -4.15
N PHE A 274 -14.67 -2.19 -4.97
CA PHE A 274 -15.36 -2.47 -6.22
C PHE A 274 -16.68 -3.20 -6.01
N THR A 275 -17.67 -2.84 -6.84
CA THR A 275 -18.90 -3.62 -7.04
C THR A 275 -18.90 -4.24 -8.43
N GLU A 276 -19.75 -5.25 -8.66
CA GLU A 276 -19.88 -5.89 -9.99
C GLU A 276 -20.35 -4.89 -11.04
N GLU A 277 -21.25 -3.97 -10.67
CA GLU A 277 -21.75 -2.92 -11.55
C GLU A 277 -20.65 -1.94 -11.96
N MET A 278 -19.75 -1.56 -11.03
CA MET A 278 -18.60 -0.72 -11.36
C MET A 278 -17.66 -1.41 -12.33
N LEU A 279 -17.38 -2.71 -12.13
CA LEU A 279 -16.53 -3.46 -13.04
C LEU A 279 -17.14 -3.56 -14.44
N ALA A 280 -18.46 -3.73 -14.54
CA ALA A 280 -19.19 -3.73 -15.81
C ALA A 280 -19.14 -2.33 -16.48
N ASP A 281 -19.34 -1.25 -15.73
CA ASP A 281 -19.25 0.12 -16.23
C ASP A 281 -17.85 0.44 -16.78
N LEU A 282 -16.79 0.10 -16.02
CA LEU A 282 -15.41 0.29 -16.46
C LEU A 282 -15.12 -0.43 -17.78
N LYS A 283 -15.54 -1.70 -17.92
CA LYS A 283 -15.42 -2.44 -19.17
C LYS A 283 -16.16 -1.77 -20.32
N SER A 284 -17.36 -1.26 -20.07
CA SER A 284 -18.16 -0.56 -21.09
C SER A 284 -17.51 0.73 -21.60
N LYS A 285 -16.63 1.33 -20.76
CA LYS A 285 -15.83 2.53 -21.08
C LYS A 285 -14.47 2.23 -21.71
N GLY A 286 -14.24 0.97 -22.11
CA GLY A 286 -12.99 0.55 -22.74
C GLY A 286 -11.81 0.41 -21.79
N ILE A 287 -12.06 0.29 -20.48
CA ILE A 287 -11.05 -0.01 -19.49
C ILE A 287 -10.94 -1.53 -19.33
N SER A 288 -9.76 -2.07 -19.52
CA SER A 288 -9.51 -3.51 -19.43
C SER A 288 -9.30 -3.93 -17.97
N LEU A 289 -9.71 -5.15 -17.65
CA LEU A 289 -9.52 -5.76 -16.32
C LEU A 289 -8.72 -7.05 -16.48
N ALA A 290 -7.63 -7.18 -15.73
CA ALA A 290 -6.81 -8.38 -15.66
C ALA A 290 -6.61 -8.82 -14.21
N TYR A 291 -6.27 -10.10 -14.03
CA TYR A 291 -6.18 -10.68 -12.71
C TYR A 291 -4.81 -11.34 -12.50
N VAL A 292 -4.30 -11.20 -11.31
CA VAL A 292 -3.16 -11.93 -10.78
C VAL A 292 -3.58 -12.56 -9.47
N THR A 293 -2.87 -13.59 -9.03
CA THR A 293 -3.07 -14.17 -7.71
C THR A 293 -1.82 -13.91 -6.87
N LEU A 294 -1.98 -13.38 -5.68
CA LEU A 294 -0.97 -13.37 -4.63
C LEU A 294 -1.64 -13.75 -3.32
N HIS A 295 -1.21 -14.85 -2.74
CA HIS A 295 -1.72 -15.31 -1.46
C HIS A 295 -1.01 -14.58 -0.32
N VAL A 296 -1.73 -13.62 0.27
CA VAL A 296 -1.21 -12.82 1.37
C VAL A 296 -1.06 -13.69 2.60
N GLY A 297 0.15 -13.74 3.13
CA GLY A 297 0.46 -14.41 4.39
C GLY A 297 0.18 -13.53 5.61
N LEU A 298 0.10 -14.15 6.80
CA LEU A 298 -0.08 -13.41 8.07
C LEU A 298 1.10 -12.52 8.43
N GLY A 299 2.24 -12.71 7.77
CA GLY A 299 3.40 -11.86 7.93
C GLY A 299 3.12 -10.38 7.67
N THR A 300 2.18 -10.10 6.76
CA THR A 300 1.76 -8.74 6.40
C THR A 300 1.18 -7.95 7.59
N PHE A 301 0.66 -8.63 8.61
CA PHE A 301 0.15 -7.99 9.82
C PHE A 301 1.18 -7.86 10.93
N ARG A 302 2.41 -8.34 10.73
CA ARG A 302 3.47 -8.17 11.72
C ARG A 302 4.11 -6.80 11.55
N PRO A 303 4.26 -6.03 12.63
CA PRO A 303 4.97 -4.75 12.55
C PRO A 303 6.44 -4.99 12.16
N VAL A 304 7.00 -4.07 11.40
CA VAL A 304 8.43 -3.99 11.13
C VAL A 304 9.15 -3.79 12.46
N LYS A 305 10.13 -4.63 12.78
CA LYS A 305 10.86 -4.59 14.05
C LYS A 305 12.20 -3.87 13.91
N GLU A 306 12.81 -4.02 12.76
CA GLU A 306 14.10 -3.46 12.43
C GLU A 306 13.98 -1.94 12.30
N GLU A 307 14.91 -1.19 12.90
CA GLU A 307 14.94 0.26 12.81
C GLU A 307 15.49 0.71 11.45
N ASN A 308 16.53 0.05 10.93
CA ASN A 308 17.03 0.31 9.59
C ASN A 308 16.17 -0.43 8.56
N VAL A 309 15.66 0.30 7.57
CA VAL A 309 14.79 -0.25 6.52
C VAL A 309 15.47 -1.38 5.73
N LEU A 310 16.77 -1.27 5.48
CA LEU A 310 17.52 -2.27 4.72
C LEU A 310 17.71 -3.61 5.45
N ASP A 311 17.58 -3.63 6.78
CA ASP A 311 17.68 -4.87 7.57
C ASP A 311 16.40 -5.68 7.57
N HIS A 312 15.29 -5.07 7.13
CA HIS A 312 14.00 -5.76 7.08
C HIS A 312 13.95 -6.84 6.00
N LYS A 313 13.48 -8.02 6.38
CA LYS A 313 13.27 -9.17 5.47
C LYS A 313 11.78 -9.38 5.27
N MET A 314 11.34 -9.22 4.04
CA MET A 314 9.96 -9.52 3.65
C MET A 314 9.67 -11.01 3.74
N HIS A 315 8.42 -11.32 4.06
CA HIS A 315 7.93 -12.69 3.98
C HIS A 315 7.75 -13.09 2.52
N SER A 316 8.06 -14.35 2.25
CA SER A 316 7.86 -14.96 0.94
C SER A 316 6.38 -15.31 0.76
N GLU A 317 5.76 -14.86 -0.33
CA GLU A 317 4.35 -15.07 -0.66
C GLU A 317 4.22 -15.65 -2.06
N HIS A 318 3.35 -16.66 -2.19
CA HIS A 318 3.10 -17.31 -3.48
C HIS A 318 2.29 -16.41 -4.41
N PHE A 319 2.72 -16.31 -5.66
CA PHE A 319 2.00 -15.55 -6.69
C PHE A 319 1.87 -16.34 -7.98
N SER A 320 0.87 -15.98 -8.79
CA SER A 320 0.67 -16.45 -10.17
C SER A 320 0.29 -15.27 -11.06
N LEU A 321 0.96 -15.17 -12.21
CA LEU A 321 0.66 -14.25 -13.29
C LEU A 321 0.23 -15.07 -14.53
N PRO A 322 -1.08 -15.12 -14.86
CA PRO A 322 -1.58 -15.88 -16.01
C PRO A 322 -1.10 -15.34 -17.35
N GLN A 323 -1.08 -16.21 -18.36
CA GLN A 323 -0.68 -15.84 -19.74
C GLN A 323 -1.53 -14.71 -20.30
N GLU A 324 -2.85 -14.79 -20.17
CA GLU A 324 -3.78 -13.76 -20.65
C GLU A 324 -3.53 -12.39 -20.03
N THR A 325 -3.18 -12.35 -18.71
CA THR A 325 -2.84 -11.12 -18.01
C THR A 325 -1.52 -10.55 -18.51
N ALA A 326 -0.50 -11.40 -18.71
CA ALA A 326 0.79 -10.96 -19.22
C ALA A 326 0.68 -10.37 -20.64
N GLU A 327 -0.05 -11.02 -21.51
CA GLU A 327 -0.31 -10.55 -22.88
C GLU A 327 -1.05 -9.21 -22.87
N LEU A 328 -2.07 -9.07 -22.02
CA LEU A 328 -2.86 -7.84 -21.92
C LEU A 328 -2.03 -6.66 -21.39
N ILE A 329 -1.16 -6.89 -20.40
CA ILE A 329 -0.23 -5.87 -19.89
C ILE A 329 0.71 -5.42 -21.02
N ASN A 330 1.35 -6.36 -21.71
CA ASN A 330 2.28 -6.05 -22.81
C ASN A 330 1.58 -5.29 -23.95
N HIS A 331 0.36 -5.70 -24.31
CA HIS A 331 -0.44 -5.01 -25.32
C HIS A 331 -0.80 -3.58 -24.89
N THR A 332 -1.25 -3.41 -23.63
CA THR A 332 -1.58 -2.09 -23.07
C THR A 332 -0.39 -1.15 -23.11
N LYS A 333 0.79 -1.62 -22.68
CA LYS A 333 2.02 -0.81 -22.69
C LYS A 333 2.44 -0.46 -24.13
N ALA A 334 2.37 -1.41 -25.07
CA ALA A 334 2.70 -1.18 -26.48
C ALA A 334 1.75 -0.17 -27.15
N ALA A 335 0.47 -0.13 -26.72
CA ALA A 335 -0.53 0.82 -27.19
C ALA A 335 -0.45 2.20 -26.51
N GLY A 336 0.46 2.41 -25.55
CA GLY A 336 0.59 3.66 -24.77
C GLY A 336 -0.51 3.84 -23.71
N GLY A 337 -1.22 2.77 -23.34
CA GLY A 337 -2.14 2.73 -22.23
C GLY A 337 -1.44 2.64 -20.89
N ARG A 338 -2.17 2.93 -19.79
CA ARG A 338 -1.64 2.86 -18.43
C ARG A 338 -1.97 1.52 -17.78
N VAL A 339 -0.98 0.95 -17.07
CA VAL A 339 -1.15 -0.22 -16.20
C VAL A 339 -1.29 0.25 -14.76
N ILE A 340 -2.46 0.04 -14.17
CA ILE A 340 -2.82 0.52 -12.85
C ILE A 340 -3.05 -0.69 -11.94
N ALA A 341 -2.23 -0.82 -10.91
CA ALA A 341 -2.38 -1.89 -9.93
C ALA A 341 -3.49 -1.56 -8.92
N VAL A 342 -4.37 -2.52 -8.68
CA VAL A 342 -5.34 -2.47 -7.58
C VAL A 342 -4.77 -3.23 -6.40
N GLY A 343 -4.29 -2.49 -5.42
CA GLY A 343 -3.63 -2.98 -4.21
C GLY A 343 -2.13 -3.18 -4.35
N THR A 344 -1.47 -3.11 -3.20
CA THR A 344 -0.03 -3.34 -3.08
C THR A 344 0.38 -4.77 -3.45
N THR A 345 -0.56 -5.73 -3.34
CA THR A 345 -0.35 -7.13 -3.77
C THR A 345 -0.18 -7.25 -5.27
N SER A 346 -1.06 -6.63 -6.06
CA SER A 346 -0.93 -6.58 -7.52
C SER A 346 0.35 -5.85 -7.93
N CYS A 347 0.67 -4.73 -7.29
CA CYS A 347 1.91 -3.99 -7.49
C CYS A 347 3.14 -4.90 -7.27
N ARG A 348 3.21 -5.58 -6.13
CA ARG A 348 4.33 -6.47 -5.79
C ARG A 348 4.45 -7.64 -6.76
N THR A 349 3.35 -8.21 -7.21
CA THR A 349 3.37 -9.29 -8.20
C THR A 349 3.99 -8.81 -9.51
N LEU A 350 3.50 -7.70 -10.07
CA LEU A 350 3.95 -7.19 -11.36
C LEU A 350 5.41 -6.77 -11.33
N GLU A 351 5.81 -6.00 -10.31
CA GLU A 351 7.20 -5.54 -10.19
C GLU A 351 8.17 -6.70 -9.89
N SER A 352 7.74 -7.74 -9.15
CA SER A 352 8.55 -8.95 -8.94
C SER A 352 8.84 -9.71 -10.24
N VAL A 353 7.83 -9.81 -11.11
CA VAL A 353 8.01 -10.48 -12.41
C VAL A 353 8.94 -9.66 -13.30
N ALA A 354 8.73 -8.35 -13.39
CA ALA A 354 9.56 -7.47 -14.18
C ALA A 354 11.01 -7.39 -13.67
N GLU A 355 11.22 -7.40 -12.35
CA GLU A 355 12.57 -7.42 -11.76
C GLU A 355 13.29 -8.74 -12.05
N ARG A 356 12.60 -9.86 -11.88
CA ARG A 356 13.19 -11.21 -12.04
C ARG A 356 13.50 -11.55 -13.49
N TYR A 357 12.66 -11.15 -14.43
CA TYR A 357 12.76 -11.58 -15.82
C TYR A 357 13.13 -10.48 -16.82
N GLY A 358 13.09 -9.21 -16.40
CA GLY A 358 13.29 -8.05 -17.28
C GLY A 358 12.09 -7.76 -18.21
N GLU A 359 11.04 -8.57 -18.14
CA GLU A 359 9.83 -8.50 -18.96
C GLU A 359 8.62 -9.03 -18.20
N ILE A 360 7.42 -8.69 -18.66
CA ILE A 360 6.18 -9.29 -18.14
C ILE A 360 5.85 -10.53 -18.95
N LYS A 361 5.81 -11.68 -18.25
CA LYS A 361 5.43 -12.98 -18.83
C LYS A 361 4.69 -13.84 -17.83
N ALA A 362 3.94 -14.81 -18.33
CA ALA A 362 3.27 -15.80 -17.49
C ALA A 362 4.28 -16.56 -16.63
N CYS A 363 4.02 -16.60 -15.35
CA CYS A 363 4.84 -17.33 -14.39
C CYS A 363 4.11 -17.53 -13.06
N GLU A 364 4.63 -18.45 -12.30
CA GLU A 364 4.21 -18.77 -10.95
C GLU A 364 5.45 -18.87 -10.06
N GLY A 365 5.34 -18.52 -8.80
CA GLY A 365 6.48 -18.58 -7.88
C GLY A 365 6.24 -17.87 -6.57
N TYR A 366 7.32 -17.55 -5.91
CA TYR A 366 7.30 -16.84 -4.64
C TYR A 366 7.98 -15.48 -4.77
N THR A 367 7.45 -14.48 -4.07
CA THR A 367 8.03 -13.14 -4.00
C THR A 367 8.23 -12.71 -2.56
N ASP A 368 9.38 -12.17 -2.29
CA ASP A 368 9.76 -11.46 -1.06
C ASP A 368 10.18 -10.02 -1.38
N ILE A 369 9.71 -9.50 -2.51
CA ILE A 369 10.06 -8.14 -2.96
C ILE A 369 9.73 -7.11 -1.89
N PHE A 370 10.71 -6.31 -1.54
CA PHE A 370 10.57 -5.18 -0.64
C PHE A 370 10.72 -3.87 -1.42
N ILE A 371 9.62 -3.16 -1.58
CA ILE A 371 9.57 -1.89 -2.30
C ILE A 371 9.60 -0.75 -1.29
N TYR A 372 10.63 0.09 -1.39
CA TYR A 372 10.87 1.27 -0.56
C TYR A 372 11.47 2.40 -1.41
N PRO A 373 11.55 3.65 -0.92
CA PRO A 373 12.08 4.77 -1.71
C PRO A 373 13.44 4.49 -2.33
N GLY A 374 13.56 4.77 -3.62
CA GLY A 374 14.70 4.38 -4.46
C GLY A 374 14.41 3.20 -5.39
N PHE A 375 13.28 2.50 -5.21
CA PHE A 375 12.85 1.45 -6.12
C PHE A 375 12.41 2.03 -7.48
N GLU A 376 12.89 1.43 -8.57
CA GLU A 376 12.53 1.81 -9.94
C GLU A 376 11.38 0.93 -10.45
N PHE A 377 10.19 1.50 -10.56
CA PHE A 377 9.02 0.82 -11.11
C PHE A 377 9.15 0.61 -12.62
N LYS A 378 8.96 -0.63 -13.06
CA LYS A 378 9.13 -1.05 -14.46
C LYS A 378 7.80 -1.20 -15.19
N VAL A 379 6.72 -1.43 -14.47
CA VAL A 379 5.41 -1.80 -15.04
C VAL A 379 4.34 -0.78 -14.73
N LEU A 380 4.25 -0.33 -13.47
CA LEU A 380 3.13 0.45 -12.99
C LEU A 380 3.15 1.91 -13.43
N ASP A 381 2.00 2.37 -13.93
CA ASP A 381 1.71 3.77 -14.24
C ASP A 381 0.77 4.41 -13.21
N GLY A 382 0.02 3.59 -12.45
CA GLY A 382 -0.88 4.04 -11.40
C GLY A 382 -1.08 2.99 -10.32
N LEU A 383 -1.57 3.44 -9.17
CA LEU A 383 -1.83 2.59 -8.00
C LEU A 383 -3.12 3.00 -7.31
N ILE A 384 -4.02 2.03 -7.09
CA ILE A 384 -5.16 2.16 -6.19
C ILE A 384 -4.82 1.40 -4.91
N THR A 385 -4.89 2.05 -3.76
CA THR A 385 -4.55 1.42 -2.48
C THR A 385 -5.36 2.01 -1.33
N ASN A 386 -5.41 1.32 -0.19
CA ASN A 386 -5.93 1.89 1.06
C ASN A 386 -4.88 2.73 1.75
N PHE A 387 -5.28 3.48 2.78
CA PHE A 387 -4.33 4.12 3.69
C PHE A 387 -3.69 3.07 4.62
N HIS A 388 -2.38 3.14 4.80
CA HIS A 388 -1.58 2.16 5.53
C HIS A 388 -1.10 2.68 6.87
N LEU A 389 -0.69 1.76 7.78
CA LEU A 389 -0.12 2.10 9.09
C LEU A 389 1.14 2.93 8.98
N PRO A 390 1.37 3.82 9.97
CA PRO A 390 2.70 4.41 10.14
C PRO A 390 3.74 3.31 10.32
N GLU A 391 4.95 3.58 9.85
CA GLU A 391 6.12 2.70 9.96
C GLU A 391 5.97 1.31 9.30
N SER A 392 4.98 1.10 8.44
CA SER A 392 4.76 -0.17 7.74
C SER A 392 5.50 -0.25 6.41
N THR A 393 5.77 -1.48 5.94
CA THR A 393 6.32 -1.71 4.59
C THR A 393 5.44 -1.16 3.49
N LEU A 394 4.14 -1.01 3.74
CA LEU A 394 3.17 -0.55 2.75
C LEU A 394 3.21 0.98 2.56
N ILE A 395 3.42 1.77 3.61
CA ILE A 395 3.65 3.21 3.44
C ILE A 395 4.99 3.48 2.76
N MET A 396 6.00 2.60 2.98
CA MET A 396 7.28 2.66 2.27
C MET A 396 7.09 2.41 0.77
N LEU A 397 6.26 1.43 0.38
CA LEU A 397 5.91 1.17 -1.02
C LEU A 397 5.20 2.38 -1.65
N VAL A 398 4.22 2.96 -0.98
CA VAL A 398 3.54 4.18 -1.45
C VAL A 398 4.52 5.32 -1.60
N SER A 399 5.44 5.48 -0.64
CA SER A 399 6.50 6.50 -0.68
C SER A 399 7.50 6.28 -1.82
N ALA A 400 7.77 5.02 -2.18
CA ALA A 400 8.56 4.70 -3.37
C ALA A 400 7.83 5.09 -4.66
N PHE A 401 6.49 4.93 -4.70
CA PHE A 401 5.70 5.14 -5.90
C PHE A 401 5.44 6.63 -6.20
N MET A 402 5.08 7.44 -5.22
CA MET A 402 4.74 8.86 -5.43
C MET A 402 5.67 9.86 -4.75
N GLY A 403 6.80 9.38 -4.20
CA GLY A 403 7.73 10.20 -3.44
C GLY A 403 7.33 10.32 -1.96
N TYR A 404 8.35 10.44 -1.10
CA TYR A 404 8.17 10.49 0.34
C TYR A 404 7.36 11.71 0.80
N GLU A 405 7.72 12.89 0.31
CA GLU A 405 7.08 14.15 0.68
C GLU A 405 5.60 14.17 0.31
N ASN A 406 5.28 13.74 -0.93
CA ASN A 406 3.89 13.63 -1.40
C ASN A 406 3.11 12.64 -0.53
N THR A 407 3.74 11.51 -0.15
CA THR A 407 3.12 10.51 0.72
C THR A 407 2.81 11.08 2.09
N MET A 408 3.80 11.66 2.75
CA MET A 408 3.60 12.18 4.12
C MET A 408 2.59 13.33 4.14
N ASN A 409 2.58 14.20 3.11
CA ASN A 409 1.57 15.24 2.96
C ASN A 409 0.16 14.66 2.75
N ALA A 410 0.01 13.66 1.86
CA ALA A 410 -1.27 13.01 1.60
C ALA A 410 -1.83 12.32 2.85
N TYR A 411 -0.97 11.62 3.61
CA TYR A 411 -1.38 10.95 4.85
C TYR A 411 -1.74 11.95 5.97
N LYS A 412 -0.95 13.01 6.13
CA LYS A 412 -1.27 14.10 7.05
C LYS A 412 -2.63 14.71 6.71
N LYS A 413 -2.86 15.02 5.43
CA LYS A 413 -4.13 15.57 4.97
C LYS A 413 -5.28 14.60 5.16
N ALA A 414 -5.08 13.30 4.93
CA ALA A 414 -6.09 12.28 5.18
C ALA A 414 -6.49 12.18 6.66
N VAL A 415 -5.54 12.33 7.59
CA VAL A 415 -5.82 12.39 9.04
C VAL A 415 -6.61 13.67 9.38
N GLU A 416 -6.17 14.84 8.91
CA GLU A 416 -6.86 16.11 9.12
C GLU A 416 -8.31 16.10 8.62
N GLU A 417 -8.54 15.49 7.45
CA GLU A 417 -9.86 15.37 6.81
C GLU A 417 -10.65 14.16 7.30
N ARG A 418 -10.11 13.44 8.32
CA ARG A 418 -10.75 12.29 8.95
C ARG A 418 -11.14 11.19 7.96
N TYR A 419 -10.23 10.83 7.07
CA TYR A 419 -10.36 9.59 6.28
C TYR A 419 -10.32 8.38 7.20
N ARG A 420 -10.91 7.29 6.75
CA ARG A 420 -10.87 6.00 7.42
C ARG A 420 -9.63 5.23 6.94
N PHE A 421 -8.94 4.58 7.86
CA PHE A 421 -7.67 3.91 7.58
C PHE A 421 -7.82 2.39 7.60
N PHE A 422 -6.89 1.70 6.93
CA PHE A 422 -6.73 0.24 6.85
C PHE A 422 -7.76 -0.51 6.02
N SER A 423 -7.93 -1.82 6.32
CA SER A 423 -8.64 -2.81 5.50
C SER A 423 -10.06 -2.42 5.10
N PHE A 424 -10.81 -1.80 6.01
CA PHE A 424 -12.17 -1.29 5.76
C PHE A 424 -12.22 0.23 5.63
N GLY A 425 -11.05 0.84 5.50
CA GLY A 425 -10.91 2.28 5.35
C GLY A 425 -11.25 2.79 3.96
N ASP A 426 -10.84 4.02 3.72
CA ASP A 426 -10.95 4.72 2.45
C ASP A 426 -9.75 4.40 1.54
N SER A 427 -9.80 4.90 0.32
CA SER A 427 -8.81 4.59 -0.70
C SER A 427 -8.01 5.80 -1.17
N MET A 428 -6.87 5.54 -1.80
CA MET A 428 -6.12 6.48 -2.60
C MET A 428 -6.06 6.00 -4.05
N LEU A 429 -6.13 6.93 -4.99
CA LEU A 429 -5.82 6.75 -6.40
C LEU A 429 -4.60 7.61 -6.74
N ILE A 430 -3.49 6.99 -7.10
CA ILE A 430 -2.22 7.65 -7.41
C ILE A 430 -1.96 7.49 -8.91
N LEU A 431 -1.95 8.60 -9.65
CA LEU A 431 -1.77 8.64 -11.11
C LEU A 431 -0.72 9.65 -11.54
#